data_26036093faca31d4a0217415006ffadf
#
_entry.id   26036093faca31d4a0217415006ffadf
#
_cell.length_a   1.000
_cell.length_b   1.000
_cell.length_c   1.000
_cell.angle_alpha   90.00
_cell.angle_beta   90.00
_cell.angle_gamma   90.00
#
_symmetry.space_group_name_H-M   'P 1'
#
loop_
_entity.id
_entity.type
_entity.pdbx_description
1 polymer ?
#
loop_
_entity_poly.entity_id
_entity_poly.type
_entity_poly.pdbx_seq_one_letter_code
_entity_poly.pdbx_strand_id
1 'polypeptide(L)'
;MVPAGIYTYICINKKSHIMNRNIRYCVIMAGGAGTRFWPISRNSRPKQFLDILGTGSSFLQDTFRRFQKIIPVENIIVVTSEQYGALVKEQLPLMEDENILLEPHRRNTAPCIAYATYKLLKKNPNANVVVAPSDHLITN
;
A
#
# COMPACT_ATOMS: atom_id res chain seq x y z
N MET A 1 0.54 -21.63 -12.68
CA MET A 1 1.25 -21.31 -11.44
C MET A 1 1.77 -19.88 -11.57
N VAL A 2 1.06 -18.90 -11.05
CA VAL A 2 1.50 -17.50 -11.06
C VAL A 2 2.43 -17.34 -9.87
N PRO A 3 3.67 -16.85 -10.05
CA PRO A 3 4.59 -16.68 -8.94
C PRO A 3 3.97 -15.71 -7.92
N ALA A 4 4.09 -16.05 -6.65
CA ALA A 4 3.67 -15.20 -5.54
C ALA A 4 4.17 -13.77 -5.78
N GLY A 5 3.28 -12.80 -5.59
CA GLY A 5 3.54 -11.40 -5.92
C GLY A 5 4.88 -10.93 -5.39
N ILE A 6 5.65 -10.27 -6.24
CA ILE A 6 6.97 -9.76 -5.90
C ILE A 6 6.78 -8.66 -4.86
N TYR A 7 7.08 -8.98 -3.61
CA TYR A 7 7.24 -7.97 -2.56
C TYR A 7 8.66 -7.45 -2.61
N THR A 8 8.81 -6.15 -2.80
CA THR A 8 10.14 -5.52 -2.69
C THR A 8 10.40 -5.22 -1.21
N TYR A 9 11.37 -5.88 -0.62
CA TYR A 9 11.86 -5.58 0.72
C TYR A 9 12.95 -4.52 0.65
N ILE A 10 12.73 -3.38 1.28
CA ILE A 10 13.73 -2.34 1.44
C ILE A 10 14.14 -2.34 2.91
N CYS A 11 15.36 -2.82 3.19
CA CYS A 11 15.95 -2.70 4.51
C CYS A 11 16.77 -1.42 4.58
N ILE A 12 16.34 -0.47 5.38
CA ILE A 12 17.02 0.82 5.56
C ILE A 12 18.27 0.65 6.44
N ASN A 13 18.31 -0.38 7.31
CA ASN A 13 19.48 -0.64 8.15
C ASN A 13 19.69 -2.15 8.36
N LYS A 14 20.94 -2.62 8.10
CA LYS A 14 21.33 -4.04 8.19
C LYS A 14 21.52 -4.59 9.61
N LYS A 15 21.39 -3.79 10.66
CA LYS A 15 21.83 -4.17 12.02
C LYS A 15 20.79 -4.80 12.96
N SER A 16 19.53 -4.97 12.58
CA SER A 16 18.56 -5.55 13.52
C SER A 16 17.95 -6.85 13.04
N HIS A 17 18.55 -7.98 13.44
CA HIS A 17 17.95 -9.32 13.37
C HIS A 17 16.92 -9.60 14.49
N ILE A 18 16.46 -8.58 15.20
CA ILE A 18 15.50 -8.75 16.30
C ILE A 18 14.09 -8.56 15.74
N MET A 19 13.19 -9.51 16.03
CA MET A 19 11.77 -9.52 15.69
C MET A 19 10.96 -8.40 16.37
N ASN A 20 11.42 -7.16 16.30
CA ASN A 20 10.70 -6.02 16.85
C ASN A 20 9.61 -5.57 15.87
N ARG A 21 8.34 -5.74 16.23
CA ARG A 21 7.19 -5.32 15.42
C ARG A 21 7.19 -3.81 15.14
N ASN A 22 7.75 -3.02 16.05
CA ASN A 22 7.76 -1.55 15.96
C ASN A 22 8.66 -0.99 14.85
N ILE A 23 9.53 -1.81 14.25
CA ILE A 23 10.37 -1.41 13.11
C ILE A 23 9.87 -1.92 11.76
N ARG A 24 8.77 -2.69 11.73
CA ARG A 24 8.20 -3.20 10.49
C ARG A 24 7.17 -2.23 9.95
N TYR A 25 7.33 -1.85 8.71
CA TYR A 25 6.44 -0.96 7.99
C TYR A 25 5.95 -1.62 6.70
N CYS A 26 4.74 -1.25 6.29
CA CYS A 26 4.21 -1.62 4.99
C CYS A 26 3.85 -0.37 4.21
N VAL A 27 4.26 -0.32 2.95
CA VAL A 27 3.84 0.69 1.99
C VAL A 27 2.95 0.02 0.95
N ILE A 28 1.66 0.36 0.94
CA ILE A 28 0.70 -0.13 -0.04
C ILE A 28 0.57 0.91 -1.15
N MET A 29 0.91 0.52 -2.37
CA MET A 29 0.79 1.39 -3.54
C MET A 29 -0.61 1.29 -4.15
N ALA A 30 -1.36 2.38 -4.12
CA ALA A 30 -2.75 2.45 -4.59
C ALA A 30 -3.01 3.60 -5.59
N GLY A 31 -1.98 4.02 -6.35
CA GLY A 31 -2.04 5.17 -7.25
C GLY A 31 -2.44 4.87 -8.71
N GLY A 32 -2.59 3.59 -9.09
CA GLY A 32 -2.85 3.18 -10.47
C GLY A 32 -4.23 3.64 -10.99
N ALA A 33 -4.32 4.03 -12.28
CA ALA A 33 -5.58 4.41 -12.91
C ALA A 33 -6.49 3.22 -13.28
N GLY A 34 -5.95 1.99 -13.28
CA GLY A 34 -6.72 0.78 -13.55
C GLY A 34 -7.28 0.63 -14.96
N THR A 35 -6.74 1.33 -15.96
CA THR A 35 -7.28 1.43 -17.33
C THR A 35 -7.48 0.08 -18.03
N ARG A 36 -6.70 -0.94 -17.67
CA ARG A 36 -6.80 -2.30 -18.24
C ARG A 36 -8.09 -3.04 -17.87
N PHE A 37 -8.79 -2.59 -16.84
CA PHE A 37 -10.05 -3.19 -16.36
C PHE A 37 -11.29 -2.43 -16.83
N TRP A 38 -11.14 -1.52 -17.80
CA TRP A 38 -12.32 -0.89 -18.41
C TRP A 38 -13.25 -1.95 -19.04
N PRO A 39 -14.59 -1.89 -18.88
CA PRO A 39 -15.39 -0.79 -18.34
C PRO A 39 -15.66 -0.86 -16.82
N ILE A 40 -15.19 -1.89 -16.12
CA ILE A 40 -15.41 -2.09 -14.67
C ILE A 40 -14.66 -1.02 -13.87
N SER A 41 -13.39 -0.77 -14.22
CA SER A 41 -12.56 0.27 -13.62
C SER A 41 -12.73 1.58 -14.40
N ARG A 42 -12.94 2.67 -13.67
CA ARG A 42 -13.06 4.04 -14.21
C ARG A 42 -12.11 4.97 -13.49
N ASN A 43 -11.78 6.13 -14.10
CA ASN A 43 -10.93 7.13 -13.45
C ASN A 43 -11.48 7.62 -12.10
N SER A 44 -12.81 7.68 -11.95
CA SER A 44 -13.44 8.05 -10.68
C SER A 44 -13.32 6.96 -9.60
N ARG A 45 -13.21 5.69 -10.00
CA ARG A 45 -13.09 4.54 -9.09
C ARG A 45 -12.24 3.45 -9.73
N PRO A 46 -10.89 3.54 -9.60
CA PRO A 46 -9.97 2.56 -10.15
C PRO A 46 -10.09 1.17 -9.50
N LYS A 47 -9.53 0.16 -10.15
CA LYS A 47 -9.66 -1.26 -9.78
C LYS A 47 -9.33 -1.56 -8.31
N GLN A 48 -8.35 -0.89 -7.73
CA GLN A 48 -7.94 -1.12 -6.34
C GLN A 48 -9.03 -0.80 -5.31
N PHE A 49 -10.01 0.04 -5.69
CA PHE A 49 -11.15 0.42 -4.86
C PHE A 49 -12.44 -0.36 -5.18
N LEU A 50 -12.33 -1.39 -6.04
CA LEU A 50 -13.46 -2.22 -6.46
C LEU A 50 -13.41 -3.60 -5.83
N ASP A 51 -14.57 -4.12 -5.47
CA ASP A 51 -14.77 -5.54 -5.17
C ASP A 51 -14.96 -6.32 -6.48
N ILE A 52 -13.85 -6.72 -7.08
CA ILE A 52 -13.86 -7.48 -8.35
C ILE A 52 -14.12 -8.97 -8.10
N LEU A 53 -13.83 -9.44 -6.90
CA LEU A 53 -13.94 -10.86 -6.54
C LEU A 53 -15.30 -11.22 -5.94
N GLY A 54 -16.16 -10.24 -5.66
CA GLY A 54 -17.45 -10.47 -5.01
C GLY A 54 -17.34 -10.91 -3.53
N THR A 55 -16.26 -10.50 -2.87
CA THR A 55 -15.99 -10.87 -1.47
C THR A 55 -16.56 -9.88 -0.45
N GLY A 56 -17.16 -8.79 -0.92
CA GLY A 56 -17.61 -7.67 -0.10
C GLY A 56 -16.47 -6.71 0.28
N SER A 57 -15.28 -6.87 -0.33
CA SER A 57 -14.09 -6.06 -0.04
C SER A 57 -13.35 -5.67 -1.30
N SER A 58 -12.81 -4.45 -1.32
CA SER A 58 -11.92 -4.04 -2.41
C SER A 58 -10.52 -4.66 -2.29
N PHE A 59 -9.77 -4.65 -3.39
CA PHE A 59 -8.38 -5.11 -3.35
C PHE A 59 -7.53 -4.35 -2.32
N LEU A 60 -7.76 -3.05 -2.17
CA LEU A 60 -7.08 -2.23 -1.17
C LEU A 60 -7.38 -2.73 0.25
N GLN A 61 -8.66 -2.97 0.56
CA GLN A 61 -9.09 -3.47 1.86
C GLN A 61 -8.51 -4.85 2.16
N ASP A 62 -8.50 -5.75 1.19
CA ASP A 62 -7.95 -7.10 1.37
C ASP A 62 -6.43 -7.06 1.58
N THR A 63 -5.73 -6.21 0.84
CA THR A 63 -4.29 -6.01 1.02
C THR A 63 -3.99 -5.41 2.39
N PHE A 64 -4.74 -4.40 2.82
CA PHE A 64 -4.61 -3.79 4.14
C PHE A 64 -4.82 -4.81 5.27
N ARG A 65 -5.92 -5.56 5.23
CA ARG A 65 -6.24 -6.62 6.22
C ARG A 65 -5.15 -7.69 6.30
N ARG A 66 -4.54 -8.05 5.18
CA ARG A 66 -3.45 -9.02 5.13
C ARG A 66 -2.23 -8.53 5.91
N PHE A 67 -1.81 -7.29 5.67
CA PHE A 67 -0.66 -6.72 6.36
C PHE A 67 -0.93 -6.36 7.81
N GLN A 68 -2.15 -5.97 8.16
CA GLN A 68 -2.59 -5.68 9.53
C GLN A 68 -2.40 -6.89 10.48
N LYS A 69 -2.40 -8.11 9.97
CA LYS A 69 -2.14 -9.32 10.78
C LYS A 69 -0.71 -9.40 11.33
N ILE A 70 0.24 -8.75 10.65
CA ILE A 70 1.69 -8.87 10.95
C ILE A 70 2.39 -7.54 11.20
N ILE A 71 1.75 -6.43 10.86
CA ILE A 71 2.28 -5.07 11.00
C ILE A 71 1.22 -4.22 11.71
N PRO A 72 1.60 -3.44 12.74
CA PRO A 72 0.69 -2.50 13.41
C PRO A 72 0.08 -1.51 12.42
N VAL A 73 -1.18 -1.10 12.63
CA VAL A 73 -1.90 -0.20 11.71
C VAL A 73 -1.18 1.13 11.53
N GLU A 74 -0.61 1.67 12.61
CA GLU A 74 0.18 2.90 12.63
C GLU A 74 1.47 2.83 11.79
N ASN A 75 1.88 1.62 11.40
CA ASN A 75 3.05 1.36 10.55
C ASN A 75 2.66 0.98 9.11
N ILE A 76 1.38 1.00 8.78
CA ILE A 76 0.91 0.78 7.40
C ILE A 76 0.69 2.15 6.76
N ILE A 77 1.31 2.35 5.59
CA ILE A 77 1.21 3.57 4.80
C ILE A 77 0.57 3.22 3.46
N VAL A 78 -0.40 4.01 3.04
CA VAL A 78 -0.97 3.92 1.70
C VAL A 78 -0.49 5.11 0.88
N VAL A 79 0.10 4.84 -0.28
CA VAL A 79 0.48 5.87 -1.24
C VAL A 79 -0.51 5.85 -2.40
N THR A 80 -1.13 6.98 -2.65
CA THR A 80 -2.13 7.12 -3.72
C THR A 80 -2.00 8.49 -4.39
N SER A 81 -2.67 8.69 -5.52
CA SER A 81 -2.74 10.02 -6.10
C SER A 81 -3.72 10.90 -5.30
N GLU A 82 -3.48 12.20 -5.32
CA GLU A 82 -4.26 13.19 -4.57
C GLU A 82 -5.78 13.04 -4.76
N GLN A 83 -6.23 12.78 -5.99
CA GLN A 83 -7.64 12.59 -6.32
C GLN A 83 -8.31 11.37 -5.65
N TYR A 84 -7.53 10.39 -5.14
CA TYR A 84 -8.05 9.18 -4.52
C TYR A 84 -7.87 9.16 -3.00
N GLY A 85 -7.35 10.21 -2.40
CA GLY A 85 -7.18 10.29 -0.94
C GLY A 85 -8.49 10.06 -0.19
N ALA A 86 -9.58 10.69 -0.64
CA ALA A 86 -10.91 10.51 -0.06
C ALA A 86 -11.41 9.07 -0.15
N LEU A 87 -11.17 8.37 -1.26
CA LEU A 87 -11.54 6.95 -1.41
C LEU A 87 -10.75 6.04 -0.47
N VAL A 88 -9.47 6.33 -0.24
CA VAL A 88 -8.68 5.57 0.75
C VAL A 88 -9.27 5.76 2.13
N LYS A 89 -9.60 6.99 2.52
CA LYS A 89 -10.17 7.29 3.83
C LYS A 89 -11.55 6.63 4.01
N GLU A 90 -12.39 6.66 2.97
CA GLU A 90 -13.70 5.97 2.97
C GLU A 90 -13.56 4.47 3.24
N GLN A 91 -12.59 3.82 2.57
CA GLN A 91 -12.42 2.36 2.64
C GLN A 91 -11.58 1.89 3.82
N LEU A 92 -10.70 2.73 4.34
CA LEU A 92 -9.81 2.44 5.45
C LEU A 92 -9.96 3.48 6.57
N PRO A 93 -11.14 3.55 7.23
CA PRO A 93 -11.43 4.60 8.22
C PRO A 93 -10.53 4.55 9.47
N LEU A 94 -9.88 3.43 9.73
CA LEU A 94 -8.94 3.28 10.85
C LEU A 94 -7.57 3.91 10.59
N MET A 95 -7.27 4.30 9.35
CA MET A 95 -6.00 4.92 9.02
C MET A 95 -5.98 6.40 9.42
N GLU A 96 -4.87 6.80 10.01
CA GLU A 96 -4.57 8.21 10.27
C GLU A 96 -4.20 8.93 8.98
N ASP A 97 -4.53 10.22 8.88
CA ASP A 97 -4.29 11.03 7.68
C ASP A 97 -2.79 11.10 7.33
N GLU A 98 -1.92 11.11 8.35
CA GLU A 98 -0.47 11.13 8.15
C GLU A 98 0.08 9.88 7.44
N ASN A 99 -0.64 8.76 7.50
CA ASN A 99 -0.29 7.49 6.87
C ASN A 99 -0.87 7.34 5.45
N ILE A 100 -1.65 8.31 4.99
CA ILE A 100 -2.13 8.39 3.60
C ILE A 100 -1.26 9.41 2.86
N LEU A 101 -0.31 8.90 2.06
CA LEU A 101 0.58 9.74 1.29
C LEU A 101 -0.02 10.04 -0.08
N LEU A 102 -0.23 11.32 -0.34
CA LEU A 102 -0.79 11.81 -1.60
C LEU A 102 0.34 12.20 -2.57
N GLU A 103 0.38 11.54 -3.72
CA GLU A 103 1.30 11.92 -4.80
C GLU A 103 0.65 13.03 -5.65
N PRO A 104 1.30 14.20 -5.79
CA PRO A 104 0.78 15.28 -6.63
C PRO A 104 0.80 14.90 -8.12
N HIS A 105 1.74 14.06 -8.52
CA HIS A 105 1.89 13.60 -9.90
C HIS A 105 2.16 12.09 -9.93
N ARG A 106 1.43 11.38 -10.79
CA ARG A 106 1.66 9.94 -11.04
C ARG A 106 2.95 9.75 -11.83
N ARG A 107 3.99 9.25 -11.20
CA ARG A 107 5.31 9.03 -11.82
C ARG A 107 5.79 7.58 -11.75
N ASN A 108 4.88 6.62 -11.76
CA ASN A 108 5.17 5.19 -11.65
C ASN A 108 5.69 4.75 -10.26
N THR A 109 6.14 3.50 -10.19
CA THR A 109 6.45 2.80 -8.94
C THR A 109 7.67 3.37 -8.21
N ALA A 110 8.76 3.67 -8.90
CA ALA A 110 10.01 4.06 -8.26
C ALA A 110 9.92 5.38 -7.48
N PRO A 111 9.34 6.47 -8.00
CA PRO A 111 9.12 7.70 -7.24
C PRO A 111 8.16 7.52 -6.06
N CYS A 112 7.12 6.69 -6.21
CA CYS A 112 6.19 6.34 -5.14
C CYS A 112 6.93 5.70 -3.96
N ILE A 113 7.75 4.68 -4.24
CA ILE A 113 8.57 4.00 -3.24
C ILE A 113 9.55 4.97 -2.59
N ALA A 114 10.27 5.78 -3.39
CA ALA A 114 11.23 6.75 -2.88
C ALA A 114 10.57 7.77 -1.93
N TYR A 115 9.40 8.29 -2.30
CA TYR A 115 8.65 9.26 -1.50
C TYR A 115 8.26 8.66 -0.13
N ALA A 116 7.68 7.47 -0.13
CA ALA A 116 7.30 6.77 1.09
C ALA A 116 8.52 6.43 1.96
N THR A 117 9.58 5.91 1.34
CA THR A 117 10.82 5.55 2.03
C THR A 117 11.48 6.77 2.67
N TYR A 118 11.49 7.91 1.99
CA TYR A 118 12.07 9.13 2.53
C TYR A 118 11.30 9.66 3.75
N LYS A 119 9.96 9.60 3.71
CA LYS A 119 9.13 9.93 4.88
C LYS A 119 9.38 8.98 6.05
N LEU A 120 9.45 7.68 5.77
CA LEU A 120 9.74 6.67 6.78
C LEU A 120 11.12 6.82 7.40
N LEU A 121 12.14 7.11 6.59
CA LEU A 121 13.51 7.32 7.07
C LEU A 121 13.57 8.45 8.10
N LYS A 122 12.80 9.51 7.92
CA LYS A 122 12.69 10.61 8.91
C LYS A 122 11.99 10.17 10.19
N LYS A 123 10.98 9.30 10.09
CA LYS A 123 10.20 8.81 11.23
C LYS A 123 10.98 7.74 12.01
N ASN A 124 11.61 6.81 11.30
CA ASN A 124 12.37 5.71 11.88
C ASN A 124 13.51 5.25 10.96
N PRO A 125 14.76 5.66 11.25
CA PRO A 125 15.93 5.27 10.45
C PRO A 125 16.22 3.76 10.43
N ASN A 126 15.64 3.00 11.37
CA ASN A 126 15.81 1.54 11.47
C ASN A 126 14.63 0.77 10.86
N ALA A 127 13.73 1.43 10.13
CA ALA A 127 12.55 0.81 9.55
C ALA A 127 12.92 -0.31 8.55
N ASN A 128 12.24 -1.45 8.69
CA ASN A 128 12.20 -2.50 7.67
C ASN A 128 10.88 -2.35 6.91
N VAL A 129 10.97 -2.07 5.63
CA VAL A 129 9.82 -1.70 4.81
C VAL A 129 9.51 -2.80 3.80
N VAL A 130 8.28 -3.29 3.82
CA VAL A 130 7.71 -4.08 2.72
C VAL A 130 6.88 -3.16 1.84
N VAL A 131 7.08 -3.24 0.54
CA VAL A 131 6.28 -2.50 -0.44
C VAL A 131 5.39 -3.49 -1.18
N ALA A 132 4.11 -3.22 -1.23
CA ALA A 132 3.12 -4.07 -1.86
C ALA A 132 2.20 -3.26 -2.78
N PRO A 133 1.89 -3.75 -3.98
CA PRO A 133 0.78 -3.21 -4.77
C PRO A 133 -0.55 -3.59 -4.12
N SER A 134 -1.54 -2.70 -4.24
CA SER A 134 -2.87 -2.89 -3.66
C SER A 134 -3.75 -3.90 -4.38
N ASP A 135 -3.36 -4.31 -5.60
CA ASP A 135 -4.21 -5.03 -6.54
C ASP A 135 -3.74 -6.46 -6.85
N HIS A 136 -2.89 -7.02 -6.01
CA HIS A 136 -2.43 -8.40 -6.15
C HIS A 136 -3.30 -9.36 -5.34
N LEU A 137 -3.91 -10.30 -6.05
CA LEU A 137 -4.56 -11.46 -5.45
C LEU A 137 -3.48 -12.46 -5.01
N ILE A 138 -3.48 -12.82 -3.74
CA ILE A 138 -2.65 -13.89 -3.20
C ILE A 138 -3.60 -15.01 -2.76
N THR A 139 -3.55 -16.12 -3.49
CA THR A 139 -4.22 -17.36 -3.12
C THR A 139 -3.22 -18.26 -2.41
N ASN A 140 -3.71 -19.00 -1.42
CA ASN A 140 -2.95 -20.03 -0.72
C ASN A 140 -2.61 -21.18 -1.67
#